data_e714c6c45664889cb9932febeee6c504
#
_entry.id   e714c6c45664889cb9932febeee6c504
#
_cell.length_a   1.000
_cell.length_b   1.000
_cell.length_c   1.000
_cell.angle_alpha   90.00
_cell.angle_beta   90.00
_cell.angle_gamma   90.00
#
_symmetry.space_group_name_H-M   'P 1'
#
loop_
_entity.id
_entity.type
_entity.pdbx_description
1 polymer ?
#
loop_
_entity_poly.entity_id
_entity_poly.type
_entity_poly.pdbx_seq_one_letter_code
_entity_poly.pdbx_strand_id
1 'polypeptide(L)'
;MLRILWAFMPSGLHRTYGAHHLHFITNSCHQRRPLLGTARARDYFLSVFEQTRQRYRFVVVGYVVMPERVHLLITEPEIGSPSTVMQVLKQRSAKALLPKRKRRDAQQRMPFGEETRRAFWQARFYDFNVWTRKKRI
;
A
#
# COMPACT_ATOMS: atom_id res chain seq x y z
N MET A 1 12.63 4.54 -11.57
CA MET A 1 13.57 3.42 -11.77
C MET A 1 13.11 2.23 -10.95
N LEU A 2 12.75 1.16 -11.61
CA LEU A 2 12.23 -0.06 -10.99
C LEU A 2 13.40 -0.98 -10.62
N ARG A 3 13.64 -1.15 -9.33
CA ARG A 3 14.46 -2.28 -8.85
C ARG A 3 13.52 -3.32 -8.25
N ILE A 4 13.37 -4.42 -8.95
CA ILE A 4 12.62 -5.57 -8.47
C ILE A 4 13.54 -6.39 -7.57
N LEU A 5 13.29 -6.32 -6.26
CA LEU A 5 13.89 -7.24 -5.31
C LEU A 5 12.87 -8.35 -5.04
N TRP A 6 13.04 -9.47 -5.70
CA TRP A 6 12.26 -10.66 -5.41
C TRP A 6 12.71 -11.27 -4.10
N ALA A 7 11.92 -11.05 -3.06
CA ALA A 7 12.08 -11.80 -1.83
C ALA A 7 11.03 -12.90 -1.79
N PHE A 8 11.47 -14.12 -1.55
CA PHE A 8 10.57 -15.25 -1.30
C PHE A 8 9.72 -14.94 -0.06
N MET A 9 8.39 -15.03 -0.18
CA MET A 9 7.49 -14.87 0.96
C MET A 9 7.42 -16.16 1.76
N PRO A 10 8.02 -16.25 2.95
CA PRO A 10 7.86 -17.42 3.80
C PRO A 10 6.44 -17.46 4.37
N SER A 11 5.92 -18.67 4.55
CA SER A 11 4.71 -18.91 5.33
C SER A 11 4.92 -18.50 6.79
N GLY A 12 3.90 -17.93 7.45
CA GLY A 12 3.99 -17.52 8.85
C GLY A 12 4.59 -16.14 9.06
N LEU A 13 4.07 -15.15 8.34
CA LEU A 13 4.53 -13.76 8.42
C LEU A 13 4.11 -13.12 9.73
N HIS A 14 5.10 -12.69 10.52
CA HIS A 14 4.88 -11.88 11.73
C HIS A 14 5.33 -10.44 11.48
N ARG A 15 4.50 -9.50 11.89
CA ARG A 15 4.84 -8.08 11.90
C ARG A 15 5.65 -7.77 13.16
N THR A 16 6.90 -7.37 12.98
CA THR A 16 7.77 -6.96 14.10
C THR A 16 8.24 -5.53 13.86
N TYR A 17 7.94 -4.63 14.80
CA TYR A 17 8.30 -3.23 14.72
C TYR A 17 9.26 -2.85 15.85
N GLY A 18 10.00 -1.75 15.67
CA GLY A 18 10.91 -1.20 16.68
C GLY A 18 12.36 -1.68 16.59
N ALA A 19 12.66 -2.62 15.71
CA ALA A 19 14.01 -3.19 15.57
C ALA A 19 14.79 -2.64 14.35
N HIS A 20 14.31 -1.61 13.71
CA HIS A 20 14.91 -0.95 12.52
C HIS A 20 15.17 -1.91 11.35
N HIS A 21 14.34 -2.92 11.19
CA HIS A 21 14.41 -3.84 10.06
C HIS A 21 13.81 -3.24 8.79
N LEU A 22 14.24 -3.73 7.64
CA LEU A 22 13.54 -3.48 6.38
C LEU A 22 12.20 -4.20 6.38
N HIS A 23 11.20 -3.54 5.87
CA HIS A 23 9.84 -4.07 5.70
C HIS A 23 9.54 -4.25 4.24
N PHE A 24 9.24 -5.48 3.85
CA PHE A 24 8.68 -5.77 2.54
C PHE A 24 7.16 -5.87 2.66
N ILE A 25 6.48 -4.94 2.01
CA ILE A 25 5.03 -4.79 2.13
C ILE A 25 4.39 -5.07 0.78
N THR A 26 3.38 -5.93 0.79
CA THR A 26 2.53 -6.20 -0.37
C THR A 26 1.10 -5.82 -0.05
N ASN A 27 0.49 -5.00 -0.88
CA ASN A 27 -0.91 -4.66 -0.77
C ASN A 27 -1.60 -4.74 -2.13
N SER A 28 -2.72 -5.45 -2.18
CA SER A 28 -3.50 -5.64 -3.40
C SER A 28 -4.71 -4.72 -3.44
N CYS A 29 -5.11 -4.33 -4.65
CA CYS A 29 -6.39 -3.69 -4.86
C CYS A 29 -7.54 -4.64 -4.49
N HIS A 30 -8.68 -4.07 -4.14
CA HIS A 30 -9.87 -4.84 -3.75
C HIS A 30 -10.27 -5.81 -4.87
N GLN A 31 -10.45 -7.08 -4.51
CA GLN A 31 -10.75 -8.17 -5.46
C GLN A 31 -9.75 -8.29 -6.63
N ARG A 32 -8.51 -7.84 -6.42
CA ARG A 32 -7.45 -7.81 -7.44
C ARG A 32 -7.85 -7.08 -8.73
N ARG A 33 -8.72 -6.10 -8.62
CA ARG A 33 -9.12 -5.26 -9.76
C ARG A 33 -7.94 -4.39 -10.19
N PRO A 34 -7.75 -4.14 -11.50
CA PRO A 34 -6.62 -3.37 -12.00
C PRO A 34 -6.84 -1.85 -11.83
N LEU A 35 -7.03 -1.40 -10.60
CA LEU A 35 -7.33 0.00 -10.28
C LEU A 35 -6.11 0.92 -10.45
N LEU A 36 -4.91 0.36 -10.53
CA LEU A 36 -3.66 1.06 -10.84
C LEU A 36 -3.21 0.81 -12.30
N GLY A 37 -4.16 0.47 -13.17
CA GLY A 37 -3.86 0.08 -14.56
C GLY A 37 -3.46 1.25 -15.47
N THR A 38 -3.71 2.50 -15.10
CA THR A 38 -3.35 3.67 -15.89
C THR A 38 -2.10 4.34 -15.35
N ALA A 39 -1.32 4.99 -16.23
CA ALA A 39 -0.16 5.77 -15.82
C ALA A 39 -0.54 6.88 -14.82
N ARG A 40 -1.68 7.55 -15.05
CA ARG A 40 -2.19 8.58 -14.15
C ARG A 40 -2.44 8.07 -12.74
N ALA A 41 -3.07 6.90 -12.61
CA ALA A 41 -3.35 6.30 -11.30
C ALA A 41 -2.05 5.93 -10.57
N ARG A 42 -1.09 5.34 -11.28
CA ARG A 42 0.22 4.99 -10.71
C ARG A 42 1.01 6.23 -10.28
N ASP A 43 1.04 7.26 -11.12
CA ASP A 43 1.73 8.52 -10.79
C ASP A 43 1.10 9.19 -9.57
N TYR A 44 -0.21 9.17 -9.48
CA TYR A 44 -0.92 9.69 -8.32
C TYR A 44 -0.57 8.91 -7.04
N PHE A 45 -0.60 7.58 -7.12
CA PHE A 45 -0.20 6.72 -6.01
C PHE A 45 1.24 7.05 -5.55
N LEU A 46 2.17 7.16 -6.49
CA LEU A 46 3.57 7.48 -6.18
C LEU A 46 3.73 8.87 -5.55
N SER A 47 2.94 9.83 -5.98
CA SER A 47 2.90 11.16 -5.37
C SER A 47 2.45 11.10 -3.91
N VAL A 48 1.38 10.38 -3.61
CA VAL A 48 0.91 10.16 -2.24
C VAL A 48 1.94 9.39 -1.42
N PHE A 49 2.59 8.40 -2.02
CA PHE A 49 3.63 7.62 -1.37
C PHE A 49 4.82 8.49 -0.98
N GLU A 50 5.28 9.37 -1.86
CA GLU A 50 6.38 10.29 -1.57
C GLU A 50 6.03 11.28 -0.45
N GLN A 51 4.83 11.83 -0.45
CA GLN A 51 4.36 12.69 0.64
C GLN A 51 4.32 11.94 1.97
N THR A 52 3.88 10.70 1.96
CA THR A 52 3.84 9.84 3.14
C THR A 52 5.25 9.53 3.64
N ARG A 53 6.18 9.26 2.73
CA ARG A 53 7.59 9.06 3.05
C ARG A 53 8.18 10.26 3.80
N GLN A 54 7.95 11.44 3.30
CA GLN A 54 8.46 12.67 3.92
C GLN A 54 7.85 12.91 5.30
N ARG A 55 6.55 12.66 5.44
CA ARG A 55 5.85 12.87 6.70
C ARG A 55 6.31 11.94 7.82
N TYR A 56 6.49 10.66 7.52
CA TYR A 56 6.83 9.64 8.51
C TYR A 56 8.31 9.30 8.56
N ARG A 57 9.11 9.89 7.70
CA ARG A 57 10.57 9.77 7.65
C ARG A 57 11.04 8.32 7.54
N PHE A 58 10.83 7.75 6.40
CA PHE A 58 11.40 6.45 6.05
C PHE A 58 12.10 6.51 4.68
N VAL A 59 12.97 5.56 4.44
CA VAL A 59 13.67 5.41 3.17
C VAL A 59 12.98 4.34 2.33
N VAL A 60 12.73 4.64 1.07
CA VAL A 60 12.26 3.66 0.10
C VAL A 60 13.47 3.01 -0.56
N VAL A 61 13.67 1.73 -0.28
CA VAL A 61 14.76 0.94 -0.87
C VAL A 61 14.37 0.44 -2.25
N GLY A 62 13.10 0.10 -2.44
CA GLY A 62 12.56 -0.33 -3.71
C GLY A 62 11.05 -0.36 -3.70
N TYR A 63 10.45 -0.37 -4.88
CA TYR A 63 9.01 -0.52 -5.03
C TYR A 63 8.66 -1.06 -6.41
N VAL A 64 7.51 -1.68 -6.50
CA VAL A 64 6.87 -2.06 -7.77
C VAL A 64 5.40 -1.70 -7.69
N VAL A 65 4.90 -0.98 -8.68
CA VAL A 65 3.47 -0.70 -8.83
C VAL A 65 2.94 -1.49 -10.01
N MET A 66 2.11 -2.48 -9.73
CA MET A 66 1.42 -3.29 -10.72
C MET A 66 -0.03 -2.83 -10.83
N PRO A 67 -0.74 -3.15 -11.92
CA PRO A 67 -2.14 -2.72 -12.07
C PRO A 67 -3.05 -3.13 -10.90
N GLU A 68 -2.80 -4.29 -10.28
CA GLU A 68 -3.66 -4.87 -9.24
C GLU A 68 -3.03 -4.89 -7.85
N ARG A 69 -1.74 -4.50 -7.69
CA ARG A 69 -1.04 -4.54 -6.41
C ARG A 69 0.21 -3.69 -6.39
N VAL A 70 0.70 -3.42 -5.19
CA VAL A 70 1.98 -2.75 -4.98
C VAL A 70 2.89 -3.60 -4.10
N HIS A 71 4.18 -3.54 -4.35
CA HIS A 71 5.22 -4.07 -3.48
C HIS A 71 6.13 -2.93 -3.06
N LEU A 72 6.36 -2.81 -1.77
CA LEU A 72 7.17 -1.73 -1.20
C LEU A 72 8.25 -2.34 -0.30
N LEU A 73 9.47 -1.90 -0.49
CA LEU A 73 10.57 -2.22 0.42
C LEU A 73 11.03 -0.92 1.08
N ILE A 74 10.73 -0.77 2.34
CA ILE A 74 10.97 0.45 3.10
C ILE A 74 11.74 0.16 4.38
N THR A 75 12.44 1.19 4.87
CA THR A 75 12.95 1.16 6.24
C THR A 75 11.81 1.42 7.22
N GLU A 76 12.03 1.09 8.47
CA GLU A 76 11.08 1.42 9.51
C GLU A 76 10.97 2.95 9.66
N PRO A 77 9.75 3.52 9.69
CA PRO A 77 9.59 4.97 9.81
C PRO A 77 10.07 5.48 11.16
N GLU A 78 10.68 6.66 11.18
CA GLU A 78 11.06 7.34 12.42
C GLU A 78 9.84 7.81 13.22
N ILE A 79 8.76 8.14 12.53
CA ILE A 79 7.49 8.58 13.11
C ILE A 79 6.42 7.54 12.82
N GLY A 80 5.77 7.05 13.87
CA GLY A 80 4.73 6.03 13.74
C GLY A 80 5.29 4.64 13.47
N SER A 81 4.51 3.83 12.77
CA SER A 81 4.83 2.45 12.44
C SER A 81 4.54 2.16 10.97
N PRO A 82 5.03 1.04 10.41
CA PRO A 82 4.63 0.63 9.07
C PRO A 82 3.13 0.49 8.89
N SER A 83 2.40 0.06 9.91
CA SER A 83 0.94 0.01 9.89
C SER A 83 0.31 1.39 9.73
N THR A 84 0.82 2.40 10.43
CA THR A 84 0.35 3.78 10.29
C THR A 84 0.62 4.32 8.90
N VAL A 85 1.81 4.09 8.37
CA VAL A 85 2.19 4.47 7.00
C VAL A 85 1.22 3.86 5.99
N MET A 86 0.96 2.56 6.10
CA MET A 86 0.06 1.88 5.17
C MET A 86 -1.38 2.35 5.30
N GLN A 87 -1.85 2.61 6.50
CA GLN A 87 -3.19 3.14 6.73
C GLN A 87 -3.37 4.49 6.03
N VAL A 88 -2.45 5.42 6.21
CA VAL A 88 -2.50 6.75 5.59
C VAL A 88 -2.38 6.66 4.08
N LEU A 89 -1.43 5.87 3.59
CA LEU A 89 -1.20 5.68 2.16
C LEU A 89 -2.46 5.12 1.47
N LYS A 90 -3.07 4.11 2.06
CA LYS A 90 -4.28 3.49 1.54
C LYS A 90 -5.47 4.47 1.55
N GLN A 91 -5.68 5.18 2.64
CA GLN A 91 -6.78 6.14 2.76
C GLN A 91 -6.65 7.27 1.74
N ARG A 92 -5.48 7.87 1.63
CA ARG A 92 -5.26 9.01 0.74
C ARG A 92 -5.34 8.62 -0.72
N SER A 93 -4.74 7.51 -1.10
CA SER A 93 -4.79 7.03 -2.49
C SER A 93 -6.20 6.60 -2.88
N ALA A 94 -6.92 5.91 -2.00
CA ALA A 94 -8.30 5.51 -2.25
C ALA A 94 -9.23 6.72 -2.43
N LYS A 95 -9.10 7.71 -1.56
CA LYS A 95 -9.92 8.94 -1.62
C LYS A 95 -9.77 9.67 -2.96
N ALA A 96 -8.59 9.66 -3.51
CA ALA A 96 -8.30 10.38 -4.74
C ALA A 96 -8.60 9.56 -6.01
N LEU A 97 -8.38 8.26 -5.96
CA LEU A 97 -8.50 7.39 -7.14
C LEU A 97 -9.87 6.74 -7.30
N LEU A 98 -10.66 6.66 -6.21
CA LEU A 98 -12.05 6.21 -6.33
C LEU A 98 -12.91 7.30 -6.98
N PRO A 99 -13.84 6.93 -7.90
CA PRO A 99 -14.77 7.87 -8.46
C PRO A 99 -15.61 8.54 -7.37
N LYS A 100 -15.73 9.86 -7.43
CA LYS A 100 -16.62 10.60 -6.52
C LYS A 100 -18.06 10.18 -6.73
N ARG A 101 -18.80 9.96 -5.65
CA ARG A 101 -20.25 9.76 -5.71
C ARG A 101 -20.93 10.97 -6.34
N LYS A 102 -21.80 10.75 -7.32
CA LYS A 102 -22.70 11.79 -7.78
C LYS A 102 -23.66 12.15 -6.63
N ARG A 103 -23.97 13.44 -6.49
CA ARG A 103 -24.81 13.98 -5.40
C ARG A 103 -26.17 13.25 -5.24
N ARG A 104 -26.72 12.67 -6.33
CA ARG A 104 -27.93 11.85 -6.31
C ARG A 104 -27.78 10.52 -5.60
N ASP A 105 -26.60 9.93 -5.65
CA ASP A 105 -26.33 8.62 -5.02
C ASP A 105 -26.12 8.74 -3.51
N ALA A 106 -25.78 9.93 -3.02
CA ALA A 106 -25.60 10.21 -1.60
C ALA A 106 -26.92 10.22 -0.81
N GLN A 107 -28.08 10.42 -1.49
CA GLN A 107 -29.39 10.42 -0.86
C GLN A 107 -30.04 9.03 -0.83
N GLN A 108 -29.57 8.10 -1.63
CA GLN A 108 -30.00 6.70 -1.55
C GLN A 108 -29.10 5.99 -0.55
N ARG A 109 -29.66 5.61 0.61
CA ARG A 109 -29.00 4.70 1.55
C ARG A 109 -28.69 3.41 0.81
N MET A 110 -27.42 3.18 0.57
CA MET A 110 -26.94 1.98 -0.11
C MET A 110 -27.14 0.75 0.78
N PRO A 111 -27.66 -0.37 0.24
CA PRO A 111 -27.66 -1.64 0.93
C PRO A 111 -26.23 -2.02 1.31
N PHE A 112 -26.06 -2.64 2.46
CA PHE A 112 -24.80 -3.01 3.12
C PHE A 112 -23.75 -3.70 2.20
N GLY A 113 -24.16 -4.26 1.06
CA GLY A 113 -23.30 -4.95 0.10
C GLY A 113 -22.59 -4.04 -0.92
N GLU A 114 -22.98 -2.78 -1.06
CA GLU A 114 -22.40 -1.90 -2.07
C GLU A 114 -21.23 -1.06 -1.56
N GLU A 115 -21.11 -0.83 -0.26
CA GLU A 115 -19.92 -0.21 0.33
C GLU A 115 -18.67 -1.07 0.10
N THR A 116 -18.82 -2.38 0.14
CA THR A 116 -17.74 -3.33 -0.10
C THR A 116 -17.26 -3.30 -1.57
N ARG A 117 -18.14 -2.98 -2.51
CA ARG A 117 -17.80 -2.88 -3.93
C ARG A 117 -16.99 -1.62 -4.29
N ARG A 118 -16.95 -0.64 -3.39
CA ARG A 118 -16.24 0.63 -3.58
C ARG A 118 -14.88 0.68 -2.90
N ALA A 119 -14.46 -0.36 -2.22
CA ALA A 119 -13.13 -0.41 -1.65
C ALA A 119 -12.08 -0.36 -2.76
N PHE A 120 -11.08 0.49 -2.61
CA PHE A 120 -9.93 0.53 -3.52
C PHE A 120 -8.91 -0.56 -3.18
N TRP A 121 -8.61 -0.71 -1.89
CA TRP A 121 -7.62 -1.65 -1.39
C TRP A 121 -8.26 -2.81 -0.64
N GLN A 122 -7.60 -3.95 -0.66
CA GLN A 122 -7.91 -5.00 0.31
C GLN A 122 -7.63 -4.50 1.73
N ALA A 123 -8.43 -4.97 2.69
CA ALA A 123 -8.33 -4.52 4.08
C ALA A 123 -6.98 -4.87 4.69
N ARG A 124 -6.43 -6.02 4.36
CA ARG A 124 -5.15 -6.50 4.88
C ARG A 124 -4.03 -6.31 3.89
N PHE A 125 -2.85 -6.00 4.40
CA PHE A 125 -1.59 -6.02 3.66
C PHE A 125 -0.63 -7.01 4.30
N TYR A 126 0.29 -7.52 3.50
CA TYR A 126 1.36 -8.38 3.97
C TYR A 126 2.59 -7.55 4.26
N ASP A 127 3.18 -7.78 5.43
CA ASP A 127 4.40 -7.11 5.86
C ASP A 127 5.31 -8.17 6.47
N PHE A 128 6.54 -8.31 5.97
CA PHE A 128 7.53 -9.13 6.62
C PHE A 128 8.86 -8.39 6.73
N ASN A 129 9.57 -8.70 7.81
CA ASN A 129 10.84 -8.08 8.11
C ASN A 129 11.96 -8.77 7.35
N VAL A 130 12.85 -7.96 6.79
CA VAL A 130 14.07 -8.43 6.13
C VAL A 130 15.23 -8.22 7.08
N TRP A 131 15.54 -9.23 7.90
CA TRP A 131 16.55 -9.13 8.96
C TRP A 131 17.85 -9.90 8.73
N THR A 132 17.95 -10.69 7.67
CA THR A 132 19.16 -11.43 7.35
C THR A 132 19.78 -10.98 6.04
N ARG A 133 21.12 -11.07 5.95
CA ARG A 133 21.82 -10.79 4.69
C ARG A 133 21.26 -11.59 3.51
N LYS A 134 20.90 -12.85 3.75
CA LYS A 134 20.29 -13.73 2.72
C LYS A 134 18.94 -13.22 2.20
N LYS A 135 18.22 -12.46 2.99
CA LYS A 135 16.94 -11.87 2.58
C LYS A 135 17.07 -10.50 1.91
N ARG A 136 18.25 -9.89 1.98
CA ARG A 136 18.51 -8.58 1.38
C ARG A 136 19.03 -8.66 -0.06
N ILE A 137 19.38 -9.84 -0.49
CA ILE A 137 19.92 -10.06 -1.83
C ILE A 137 18.79 -10.56 -2.77
#